data_bb0f5d7826c01bd36e4ae4100b36d835
#
_entry.id   bb0f5d7826c01bd36e4ae4100b36d835
#
_cell.length_a   1.000
_cell.length_b   1.000
_cell.length_c   1.000
_cell.angle_alpha   90.00
_cell.angle_beta   90.00
_cell.angle_gamma   90.00
#
_symmetry.space_group_name_H-M   'P 1'
#
loop_
_entity.id
_entity.type
_entity.pdbx_description
1 polymer ?
#
loop_
_entity_poly.entity_id
_entity_poly.type
_entity_poly.pdbx_seq_one_letter_code
_entity_poly.pdbx_strand_id
1 'polypeptide(L)'
;MFKFHDLSLGEALATAVALIAASVSPLAFTYAATGATTMSVLAPRLILPAFLVWIALVLVAPWMGWRRLTSAGRLALVGGVLGVIVMEVVRIIGFRVFHGMPGSLPMLIGVLITNRFMEGPDWLSNLLGWGDHFWNGIGFVFIYYAVFGRQRWWVGMVYALAIATVFMLSPVMNLLGVGIFGHEFAPVKFPLTVYLAHLVYGVVLGWVGQRAASTPNNLLSDLFGWPALRAESRPNAQVQSN
;
A
#
# COMPACT_ATOMS: atom_id res chain seq x y z
N MET A 1 4.25 -30.83 3.15
CA MET A 1 5.45 -30.36 3.87
C MET A 1 5.85 -29.01 3.27
N PHE A 2 5.67 -27.94 4.01
CA PHE A 2 5.98 -26.59 3.53
C PHE A 2 7.51 -26.46 3.34
N LYS A 3 7.94 -26.19 2.11
CA LYS A 3 9.35 -26.00 1.79
C LYS A 3 9.66 -24.49 1.82
N PHE A 4 10.06 -23.98 2.96
CA PHE A 4 10.65 -22.64 3.03
C PHE A 4 12.08 -22.72 2.44
N HIS A 5 12.19 -22.65 1.12
CA HIS A 5 13.47 -22.64 0.45
C HIS A 5 14.17 -21.28 0.75
N ASP A 6 15.33 -21.35 1.36
CA ASP A 6 16.24 -20.21 1.62
C ASP A 6 15.72 -19.12 2.57
N LEU A 7 14.70 -19.39 3.39
CA LEU A 7 14.18 -18.45 4.37
C LEU A 7 14.71 -18.80 5.77
N SER A 8 15.54 -17.94 6.35
CA SER A 8 15.94 -18.08 7.74
C SER A 8 14.76 -17.81 8.68
N LEU A 9 14.74 -18.43 9.86
CA LEU A 9 13.68 -18.16 10.87
C LEU A 9 13.65 -16.67 11.24
N GLY A 10 14.83 -16.02 11.34
CA GLY A 10 14.93 -14.58 11.60
C GLY A 10 14.25 -13.73 10.51
N GLU A 11 14.51 -14.04 9.23
CA GLU A 11 13.85 -13.33 8.12
C GLU A 11 12.35 -13.59 8.07
N ALA A 12 11.90 -14.81 8.37
CA ALA A 12 10.48 -15.15 8.43
C ALA A 12 9.74 -14.35 9.51
N LEU A 13 10.30 -14.30 10.72
CA LEU A 13 9.73 -13.52 11.83
C LEU A 13 9.76 -12.02 11.53
N ALA A 14 10.87 -11.49 11.02
CA ALA A 14 10.98 -10.09 10.63
C ALA A 14 9.97 -9.71 9.53
N THR A 15 9.77 -10.58 8.54
CA THR A 15 8.78 -10.38 7.48
C THR A 15 7.36 -10.39 8.04
N ALA A 16 7.03 -11.30 8.95
CA ALA A 16 5.72 -11.35 9.60
C ALA A 16 5.46 -10.07 10.41
N VAL A 17 6.43 -9.61 11.22
CA VAL A 17 6.32 -8.35 11.97
C VAL A 17 6.18 -7.16 11.02
N ALA A 18 6.93 -7.12 9.92
CA ALA A 18 6.84 -6.05 8.93
C ALA A 18 5.48 -6.03 8.21
N LEU A 19 4.87 -7.20 7.93
CA LEU A 19 3.52 -7.31 7.36
C LEU A 19 2.46 -6.78 8.33
N ILE A 20 2.55 -7.15 9.61
CA ILE A 20 1.66 -6.63 10.65
C ILE A 20 1.82 -5.10 10.73
N ALA A 21 3.04 -4.61 10.82
CA ALA A 21 3.33 -3.18 10.90
C ALA A 21 2.78 -2.40 9.70
N ALA A 22 2.95 -2.92 8.48
CA ALA A 22 2.43 -2.31 7.25
C ALA A 22 0.89 -2.27 7.20
N SER A 23 0.21 -3.17 7.91
CA SER A 23 -1.26 -3.24 7.96
C SER A 23 -1.88 -2.35 9.03
N VAL A 24 -1.09 -1.81 9.97
CA VAL A 24 -1.61 -1.08 11.15
C VAL A 24 -2.36 0.18 10.75
N SER A 25 -1.83 1.03 9.87
CA SER A 25 -2.46 2.31 9.56
C SER A 25 -3.83 2.16 8.86
N PRO A 26 -3.99 1.36 7.78
CA PRO A 26 -5.31 1.21 7.16
C PRO A 26 -6.33 0.55 8.09
N LEU A 27 -5.90 -0.37 8.95
CA LEU A 27 -6.77 -1.01 9.93
C LEU A 27 -7.15 -0.03 11.07
N ALA A 28 -6.22 0.78 11.54
CA ALA A 28 -6.46 1.79 12.56
C ALA A 28 -7.46 2.85 12.07
N PHE A 29 -7.32 3.32 10.83
CA PHE A 29 -8.27 4.26 10.23
C PHE A 29 -9.68 3.64 10.10
N THR A 30 -9.76 2.41 9.61
CA THR A 30 -11.03 1.67 9.53
C THR A 30 -11.64 1.47 10.92
N TYR A 31 -10.84 1.15 11.94
CA TYR A 31 -11.31 0.99 13.31
C TYR A 31 -11.77 2.32 13.93
N ALA A 32 -11.03 3.40 13.72
CA ALA A 32 -11.47 4.73 14.16
C ALA A 32 -12.80 5.14 13.50
N ALA A 33 -13.00 4.78 12.23
CA ALA A 33 -14.24 5.08 11.50
C ALA A 33 -15.48 4.37 12.08
N THR A 34 -15.32 3.32 12.88
CA THR A 34 -16.45 2.70 13.62
C THR A 34 -16.93 3.53 14.82
N GLY A 35 -16.18 4.56 15.21
CA GLY A 35 -16.47 5.36 16.41
C GLY A 35 -15.98 4.74 17.72
N ALA A 36 -15.35 3.55 17.70
CA ALA A 36 -14.84 2.89 18.90
C ALA A 36 -13.67 3.62 19.58
N THR A 37 -12.92 4.40 18.79
CA THR A 37 -11.79 5.23 19.23
C THR A 37 -11.53 6.33 18.22
N THR A 38 -10.49 7.15 18.45
CA THR A 38 -10.12 8.25 17.54
C THR A 38 -8.75 8.05 16.90
N MET A 39 -8.53 8.65 15.72
CA MET A 39 -7.22 8.64 15.07
C MET A 39 -6.15 9.35 15.91
N SER A 40 -6.52 10.37 16.67
CA SER A 40 -5.61 11.08 17.59
C SER A 40 -5.06 10.20 18.72
N VAL A 41 -5.78 9.14 19.10
CA VAL A 41 -5.33 8.12 20.05
C VAL A 41 -4.51 7.03 19.35
N LEU A 42 -4.97 6.56 18.17
CA LEU A 42 -4.32 5.45 17.47
C LEU A 42 -3.01 5.85 16.80
N ALA A 43 -2.91 7.06 16.28
CA ALA A 43 -1.72 7.49 15.56
C ALA A 43 -0.44 7.43 16.42
N PRO A 44 -0.36 8.04 17.61
CA PRO A 44 0.85 7.97 18.44
C PRO A 44 1.07 6.59 19.08
N ARG A 45 0.01 5.82 19.34
CA ARG A 45 0.10 4.56 20.09
C ARG A 45 0.30 3.32 19.22
N LEU A 46 -0.17 3.34 17.98
CA LEU A 46 -0.10 2.20 17.06
C LEU A 46 0.56 2.54 15.73
N ILE A 47 0.12 3.60 15.04
CA ILE A 47 0.60 3.89 13.68
C ILE A 47 2.07 4.30 13.70
N LEU A 48 2.45 5.26 14.55
CA LEU A 48 3.83 5.71 14.65
C LEU A 48 4.80 4.60 15.10
N PRO A 49 4.53 3.82 16.15
CA PRO A 49 5.38 2.68 16.50
C PRO A 49 5.49 1.64 15.38
N ALA A 50 4.39 1.30 14.71
CA ALA A 50 4.40 0.35 13.59
C ALA A 50 5.25 0.86 12.42
N PHE A 51 5.11 2.14 12.07
CA PHE A 51 5.94 2.80 11.07
C PHE A 51 7.44 2.72 11.40
N LEU A 52 7.81 3.04 12.65
CA LEU A 52 9.20 2.98 13.11
C LEU A 52 9.75 1.55 13.10
N VAL A 53 8.96 0.57 13.54
CA VAL A 53 9.34 -0.85 13.48
C VAL A 53 9.58 -1.29 12.05
N TRP A 54 8.68 -0.94 11.12
CA TRP A 54 8.81 -1.29 9.72
C TRP A 54 10.07 -0.68 9.09
N ILE A 55 10.31 0.62 9.33
CA ILE A 55 11.52 1.30 8.86
C ILE A 55 12.78 0.60 9.40
N ALA A 56 12.83 0.34 10.72
CA ALA A 56 13.96 -0.33 11.34
C ALA A 56 14.23 -1.69 10.69
N LEU A 57 13.21 -2.51 10.48
CA LEU A 57 13.35 -3.82 9.85
C LEU A 57 13.84 -3.72 8.41
N VAL A 58 13.30 -2.81 7.61
CA VAL A 58 13.71 -2.62 6.21
C VAL A 58 15.16 -2.09 6.10
N LEU A 59 15.57 -1.21 7.01
CA LEU A 59 16.94 -0.69 7.05
C LEU A 59 17.96 -1.75 7.52
N VAL A 60 17.59 -2.60 8.47
CA VAL A 60 18.48 -3.65 9.00
C VAL A 60 18.55 -4.87 8.06
N ALA A 61 17.50 -5.13 7.29
CA ALA A 61 17.39 -6.31 6.44
C ALA A 61 18.60 -6.56 5.51
N PRO A 62 19.18 -5.55 4.83
CA PRO A 62 20.37 -5.76 3.98
C PRO A 62 21.59 -6.25 4.77
N TRP A 63 21.82 -5.73 5.97
CA TRP A 63 22.96 -6.10 6.82
C TRP A 63 22.81 -7.51 7.40
N MET A 64 21.57 -7.94 7.66
CA MET A 64 21.24 -9.29 8.11
C MET A 64 21.25 -10.32 6.97
N GLY A 65 21.42 -9.89 5.71
CA GLY A 65 21.32 -10.76 4.54
C GLY A 65 19.88 -11.21 4.23
N TRP A 66 18.85 -10.53 4.74
CA TRP A 66 17.43 -10.83 4.52
C TRP A 66 16.97 -10.34 3.15
N ARG A 67 17.22 -11.17 2.15
CA ARG A 67 17.06 -10.79 0.74
C ARG A 67 15.61 -10.52 0.34
N ARG A 68 14.66 -11.28 0.87
CA ARG A 68 13.24 -11.12 0.56
C ARG A 68 12.70 -9.82 1.17
N LEU A 69 12.97 -9.61 2.45
CA LEU A 69 12.55 -8.40 3.16
C LEU A 69 13.17 -7.14 2.53
N THR A 70 14.46 -7.19 2.20
CA THR A 70 15.17 -6.10 1.50
C THR A 70 14.52 -5.80 0.14
N SER A 71 14.24 -6.85 -0.64
CA SER A 71 13.62 -6.69 -1.97
C SER A 71 12.21 -6.11 -1.85
N ALA A 72 11.36 -6.67 -0.98
CA ALA A 72 10.00 -6.20 -0.76
C ALA A 72 9.99 -4.74 -0.26
N GLY A 73 10.87 -4.38 0.68
CA GLY A 73 10.99 -3.02 1.20
C GLY A 73 11.39 -1.99 0.14
N ARG A 74 12.40 -2.32 -0.68
CA ARG A 74 12.83 -1.43 -1.79
C ARG A 74 11.74 -1.22 -2.82
N LEU A 75 11.08 -2.29 -3.24
CA LEU A 75 9.98 -2.23 -4.22
C LEU A 75 8.77 -1.49 -3.64
N ALA A 76 8.49 -1.65 -2.34
CA ALA A 76 7.44 -0.93 -1.65
C ALA A 76 7.68 0.58 -1.63
N LEU A 77 8.89 1.01 -1.32
CA LEU A 77 9.24 2.43 -1.34
C LEU A 77 9.05 3.04 -2.73
N VAL A 78 9.64 2.41 -3.75
CA VAL A 78 9.55 2.94 -5.12
C VAL A 78 8.12 2.86 -5.65
N GLY A 79 7.51 1.66 -5.62
CA GLY A 79 6.18 1.42 -6.15
C GLY A 79 5.08 2.14 -5.36
N GLY A 80 5.24 2.23 -4.03
CA GLY A 80 4.28 2.91 -3.16
C GLY A 80 4.28 4.41 -3.37
N VAL A 81 5.45 5.05 -3.36
CA VAL A 81 5.54 6.50 -3.59
C VAL A 81 5.04 6.88 -4.99
N LEU A 82 5.54 6.22 -6.05
CA LEU A 82 5.10 6.51 -7.41
C LEU A 82 3.60 6.21 -7.61
N GLY A 83 3.14 5.08 -7.06
CA GLY A 83 1.74 4.69 -7.14
C GLY A 83 0.81 5.69 -6.46
N VAL A 84 1.13 6.16 -5.25
CA VAL A 84 0.35 7.18 -4.55
C VAL A 84 0.32 8.50 -5.34
N ILE A 85 1.46 8.94 -5.87
CA ILE A 85 1.50 10.18 -6.68
C ILE A 85 0.53 10.08 -7.86
N VAL A 86 0.59 9.00 -8.64
CA VAL A 86 -0.27 8.84 -9.82
C VAL A 86 -1.74 8.65 -9.42
N MET A 87 -2.01 7.92 -8.34
CA MET A 87 -3.35 7.77 -7.78
C MET A 87 -3.95 9.12 -7.38
N GLU A 88 -3.19 9.97 -6.70
CA GLU A 88 -3.66 11.28 -6.25
C GLU A 88 -3.90 12.25 -7.41
N VAL A 89 -3.16 12.15 -8.50
CA VAL A 89 -3.47 12.92 -9.72
C VAL A 89 -4.88 12.60 -10.22
N VAL A 90 -5.24 11.32 -10.30
CA VAL A 90 -6.59 10.90 -10.71
C VAL A 90 -7.66 11.39 -9.72
N ARG A 91 -7.37 11.28 -8.40
CA ARG A 91 -8.30 11.72 -7.35
C ARG A 91 -8.51 13.24 -7.35
N ILE A 92 -7.45 14.02 -7.56
CA ILE A 92 -7.53 15.49 -7.68
C ILE A 92 -8.38 15.88 -8.90
N ILE A 93 -8.19 15.22 -10.04
CA ILE A 93 -9.04 15.43 -11.22
C ILE A 93 -10.49 15.03 -10.92
N GLY A 94 -10.70 13.88 -10.29
CA GLY A 94 -12.02 13.42 -9.86
C GLY A 94 -12.73 14.41 -8.93
N PHE A 95 -11.96 15.02 -8.00
CA PHE A 95 -12.48 16.02 -7.07
C PHE A 95 -12.74 17.39 -7.75
N ARG A 96 -11.73 17.94 -8.44
CA ARG A 96 -11.78 19.31 -8.96
C ARG A 96 -12.59 19.47 -10.24
N VAL A 97 -12.56 18.45 -11.12
CA VAL A 97 -13.17 18.54 -12.44
C VAL A 97 -14.53 17.82 -12.47
N PHE A 98 -14.57 16.60 -11.93
CA PHE A 98 -15.77 15.77 -12.04
C PHE A 98 -16.68 15.82 -10.81
N HIS A 99 -16.25 16.44 -9.71
CA HIS A 99 -16.98 16.49 -8.44
C HIS A 99 -17.41 15.08 -7.95
N GLY A 100 -16.55 14.10 -8.21
CA GLY A 100 -16.76 12.69 -7.83
C GLY A 100 -16.21 12.31 -6.47
N MET A 101 -15.59 13.26 -5.74
CA MET A 101 -15.03 13.05 -4.41
C MET A 101 -15.53 14.14 -3.46
N PRO A 102 -15.85 13.84 -2.18
CA PRO A 102 -16.32 14.84 -1.23
C PRO A 102 -15.20 15.76 -0.71
N GLY A 103 -13.94 15.35 -0.83
CA GLY A 103 -12.79 16.09 -0.35
C GLY A 103 -11.48 15.31 -0.49
N SER A 104 -10.43 15.84 0.16
CA SER A 104 -9.12 15.20 0.23
C SER A 104 -9.06 14.24 1.41
N LEU A 105 -8.87 12.94 1.14
CA LEU A 105 -8.71 11.94 2.19
C LEU A 105 -7.45 12.16 3.05
N PRO A 106 -6.27 12.49 2.49
CA PRO A 106 -5.10 12.85 3.30
C PRO A 106 -5.37 14.00 4.28
N MET A 107 -6.04 15.06 3.83
CA MET A 107 -6.38 16.19 4.71
C MET A 107 -7.33 15.76 5.83
N LEU A 108 -8.34 14.95 5.53
CA LEU A 108 -9.24 14.40 6.54
C LEU A 108 -8.49 13.58 7.58
N ILE A 109 -7.64 12.66 7.15
CA ILE A 109 -6.81 11.85 8.07
C ILE A 109 -5.98 12.76 8.96
N GLY A 110 -5.37 13.80 8.41
CA GLY A 110 -4.56 14.74 9.16
C GLY A 110 -5.32 15.48 10.26
N VAL A 111 -6.50 16.01 9.96
CA VAL A 111 -7.32 16.69 10.99
C VAL A 111 -7.86 15.72 12.04
N LEU A 112 -8.09 14.45 11.69
CA LEU A 112 -8.47 13.41 12.64
C LEU A 112 -7.30 13.00 13.55
N ILE A 113 -6.08 12.90 13.02
CA ILE A 113 -4.87 12.62 13.80
C ILE A 113 -4.60 13.74 14.80
N THR A 114 -4.76 15.00 14.38
CA THR A 114 -4.49 16.18 15.22
C THR A 114 -5.68 16.62 16.05
N ASN A 115 -6.81 15.90 15.96
CA ASN A 115 -8.08 16.24 16.64
C ASN A 115 -8.59 17.66 16.30
N ARG A 116 -8.38 18.10 15.05
CA ARG A 116 -8.72 19.46 14.57
C ARG A 116 -9.92 19.47 13.61
N PHE A 117 -10.82 18.52 13.74
CA PHE A 117 -11.94 18.39 12.81
C PHE A 117 -12.77 19.69 12.69
N MET A 118 -13.03 20.37 13.80
CA MET A 118 -13.80 21.61 13.83
C MET A 118 -12.99 22.86 13.46
N GLU A 119 -11.68 22.82 13.62
CA GLU A 119 -10.79 23.95 13.32
C GLU A 119 -10.31 23.94 11.87
N GLY A 120 -10.40 22.78 11.22
CA GLY A 120 -9.88 22.58 9.88
C GLY A 120 -8.39 22.25 9.81
N PRO A 121 -7.88 22.03 8.58
CA PRO A 121 -6.49 21.65 8.37
C PRO A 121 -5.51 22.81 8.60
N ASP A 122 -4.36 22.48 9.19
CA ASP A 122 -3.18 23.34 9.26
C ASP A 122 -1.97 22.64 8.60
N TRP A 123 -0.77 23.24 8.69
CA TRP A 123 0.44 22.67 8.11
C TRP A 123 0.82 21.32 8.73
N LEU A 124 0.66 21.17 10.06
CA LEU A 124 1.00 19.96 10.79
C LEU A 124 0.02 18.83 10.45
N SER A 125 -1.28 19.10 10.48
CA SER A 125 -2.29 18.12 10.09
C SER A 125 -2.12 17.68 8.63
N ASN A 126 -1.82 18.60 7.72
CA ASN A 126 -1.53 18.23 6.33
C ASN A 126 -0.27 17.36 6.23
N LEU A 127 0.81 17.70 6.92
CA LEU A 127 2.04 16.90 6.93
C LEU A 127 1.77 15.46 7.44
N LEU A 128 1.07 15.33 8.56
CA LEU A 128 0.76 14.04 9.16
C LEU A 128 -0.22 13.22 8.30
N GLY A 129 -1.24 13.87 7.74
CA GLY A 129 -2.22 13.19 6.90
C GLY A 129 -1.64 12.71 5.57
N TRP A 130 -0.83 13.52 4.91
CA TRP A 130 -0.10 13.10 3.71
C TRP A 130 0.96 12.04 4.03
N GLY A 131 1.66 12.18 5.15
CA GLY A 131 2.61 11.16 5.64
C GLY A 131 1.96 9.81 5.85
N ASP A 132 0.81 9.77 6.54
CA ASP A 132 0.03 8.55 6.75
C ASP A 132 -0.49 7.98 5.41
N HIS A 133 -0.95 8.83 4.51
CA HIS A 133 -1.44 8.41 3.21
C HIS A 133 -0.34 7.76 2.35
N PHE A 134 0.85 8.34 2.30
CA PHE A 134 2.01 7.73 1.65
C PHE A 134 2.42 6.43 2.34
N TRP A 135 2.40 6.42 3.66
CA TRP A 135 2.68 5.22 4.44
C TRP A 135 1.71 4.08 4.10
N ASN A 136 0.41 4.36 4.01
CA ASN A 136 -0.59 3.39 3.58
C ASN A 136 -0.28 2.83 2.18
N GLY A 137 0.04 3.69 1.23
CA GLY A 137 0.41 3.26 -0.11
C GLY A 137 1.67 2.38 -0.13
N ILE A 138 2.72 2.76 0.60
CA ILE A 138 3.94 1.97 0.75
C ILE A 138 3.63 0.63 1.44
N GLY A 139 2.81 0.64 2.49
CA GLY A 139 2.40 -0.55 3.23
C GLY A 139 1.66 -1.56 2.36
N PHE A 140 0.69 -1.13 1.56
CA PHE A 140 -0.01 -2.01 0.63
C PHE A 140 0.93 -2.60 -0.43
N VAL A 141 1.87 -1.82 -0.97
CA VAL A 141 2.85 -2.33 -1.92
C VAL A 141 3.81 -3.30 -1.25
N PHE A 142 4.21 -3.04 0.01
CA PHE A 142 5.01 -3.98 0.78
C PHE A 142 4.29 -5.33 0.97
N ILE A 143 3.03 -5.30 1.39
CA ILE A 143 2.20 -6.51 1.53
C ILE A 143 2.14 -7.26 0.20
N TYR A 144 1.90 -6.54 -0.90
CA TYR A 144 1.86 -7.15 -2.23
C TYR A 144 3.16 -7.91 -2.56
N TYR A 145 4.32 -7.27 -2.42
CA TYR A 145 5.58 -7.92 -2.78
C TYR A 145 6.02 -9.01 -1.81
N ALA A 146 5.76 -8.85 -0.51
CA ALA A 146 6.07 -9.88 0.48
C ALA A 146 5.22 -11.15 0.27
N VAL A 147 3.95 -10.99 -0.13
CA VAL A 147 2.99 -12.09 -0.28
C VAL A 147 3.03 -12.68 -1.68
N PHE A 148 2.88 -11.86 -2.71
CA PHE A 148 2.78 -12.30 -4.10
C PHE A 148 4.11 -12.30 -4.84
N GLY A 149 5.08 -11.47 -4.41
CA GLY A 149 6.35 -11.30 -5.09
C GLY A 149 6.19 -10.65 -6.48
N ARG A 150 7.11 -11.00 -7.39
CA ARG A 150 7.08 -10.53 -8.76
C ARG A 150 6.01 -11.27 -9.55
N GLN A 151 5.02 -10.52 -10.03
CA GLN A 151 3.91 -11.02 -10.84
C GLN A 151 3.79 -10.23 -12.15
N ARG A 152 2.93 -10.68 -13.06
CA ARG A 152 2.56 -9.90 -14.24
C ARG A 152 1.91 -8.58 -13.77
N TRP A 153 2.13 -7.50 -14.53
CA TRP A 153 1.67 -6.15 -14.18
C TRP A 153 0.17 -6.06 -13.86
N TRP A 154 -0.67 -6.83 -14.54
CA TRP A 154 -2.11 -6.84 -14.31
C TRP A 154 -2.54 -7.44 -12.95
N VAL A 155 -1.70 -8.28 -12.34
CA VAL A 155 -1.99 -8.81 -10.98
C VAL A 155 -1.98 -7.67 -9.96
N GLY A 156 -1.10 -6.68 -10.15
CA GLY A 156 -1.11 -5.46 -9.35
C GLY A 156 -2.42 -4.66 -9.48
N MET A 157 -3.00 -4.62 -10.69
CA MET A 157 -4.32 -3.99 -10.90
C MET A 157 -5.42 -4.71 -10.13
N VAL A 158 -5.48 -6.04 -10.23
CA VAL A 158 -6.49 -6.84 -9.51
C VAL A 158 -6.36 -6.64 -7.99
N TYR A 159 -5.14 -6.66 -7.48
CA TYR A 159 -4.86 -6.39 -6.07
C TYR A 159 -5.35 -4.99 -5.64
N ALA A 160 -5.01 -3.96 -6.39
CA ALA A 160 -5.41 -2.58 -6.07
C ALA A 160 -6.93 -2.38 -6.19
N LEU A 161 -7.60 -3.00 -7.16
CA LEU A 161 -9.05 -2.97 -7.27
C LEU A 161 -9.73 -3.71 -6.10
N ALA A 162 -9.13 -4.79 -5.60
CA ALA A 162 -9.61 -5.45 -4.38
C ALA A 162 -9.51 -4.51 -3.17
N ILE A 163 -8.40 -3.79 -3.01
CA ILE A 163 -8.25 -2.76 -1.95
C ILE A 163 -9.33 -1.68 -2.09
N ALA A 164 -9.56 -1.16 -3.30
CA ALA A 164 -10.60 -0.17 -3.57
C ALA A 164 -11.99 -0.67 -3.16
N THR A 165 -12.30 -1.93 -3.47
CA THR A 165 -13.58 -2.55 -3.11
C THR A 165 -13.73 -2.68 -1.60
N VAL A 166 -12.69 -3.18 -0.90
CA VAL A 166 -12.69 -3.28 0.56
C VAL A 166 -12.83 -1.89 1.21
N PHE A 167 -12.13 -0.89 0.69
CA PHE A 167 -12.25 0.50 1.14
C PHE A 167 -13.69 1.01 1.01
N MET A 168 -14.34 0.82 -0.16
CA MET A 168 -15.70 1.27 -0.40
C MET A 168 -16.79 0.50 0.37
N LEU A 169 -16.45 -0.67 0.91
CA LEU A 169 -17.30 -1.44 1.82
C LEU A 169 -17.01 -1.15 3.30
N SER A 170 -15.96 -0.40 3.61
CA SER A 170 -15.50 -0.17 4.98
C SER A 170 -16.34 0.89 5.71
N PRO A 171 -16.31 0.92 7.05
CA PRO A 171 -16.92 1.98 7.87
C PRO A 171 -16.46 3.39 7.51
N VAL A 172 -15.33 3.53 6.82
CA VAL A 172 -14.81 4.83 6.36
C VAL A 172 -15.82 5.55 5.45
N MET A 173 -16.63 4.81 4.70
CA MET A 173 -17.67 5.41 3.85
C MET A 173 -18.74 6.17 4.65
N ASN A 174 -19.10 5.65 5.83
CA ASN A 174 -20.01 6.33 6.75
C ASN A 174 -19.34 7.56 7.37
N LEU A 175 -18.06 7.45 7.76
CA LEU A 175 -17.30 8.60 8.26
C LEU A 175 -17.19 9.74 7.22
N LEU A 176 -17.08 9.40 5.95
CA LEU A 176 -17.07 10.35 4.84
C LEU A 176 -18.48 10.92 4.51
N GLY A 177 -19.55 10.34 5.07
CA GLY A 177 -20.92 10.74 4.75
C GLY A 177 -21.31 10.43 3.30
N VAL A 178 -20.68 9.43 2.68
CA VAL A 178 -20.96 9.09 1.26
C VAL A 178 -21.75 7.80 1.10
N GLY A 179 -21.90 7.02 2.16
CA GLY A 179 -22.51 5.69 2.12
C GLY A 179 -21.71 4.66 1.32
N ILE A 180 -22.06 3.38 1.44
CA ILE A 180 -21.39 2.28 0.74
C ILE A 180 -21.33 2.56 -0.77
N PHE A 181 -20.17 2.42 -1.38
CA PHE A 181 -19.94 2.77 -2.79
C PHE A 181 -20.31 4.22 -3.19
N GLY A 182 -20.40 5.13 -2.23
CA GLY A 182 -20.72 6.52 -2.51
C GLY A 182 -22.18 6.78 -2.90
N HIS A 183 -23.12 5.87 -2.57
CA HIS A 183 -24.51 5.93 -3.03
C HIS A 183 -25.28 7.15 -2.47
N GLU A 184 -24.84 7.70 -1.32
CA GLU A 184 -25.46 8.90 -0.71
C GLU A 184 -24.85 10.21 -1.21
N PHE A 185 -23.77 10.16 -1.98
CA PHE A 185 -23.07 11.35 -2.48
C PHE A 185 -23.09 11.44 -4.01
N ALA A 186 -22.42 10.49 -4.69
CA ALA A 186 -22.28 10.48 -6.14
C ALA A 186 -22.19 9.02 -6.63
N PRO A 187 -23.30 8.30 -6.78
CA PRO A 187 -23.34 6.83 -6.91
C PRO A 187 -22.60 6.27 -8.13
N VAL A 188 -22.32 7.10 -9.13
CA VAL A 188 -21.54 6.72 -10.32
C VAL A 188 -20.15 7.33 -10.28
N LYS A 189 -20.05 8.64 -10.02
CA LYS A 189 -18.78 9.37 -10.13
C LYS A 189 -17.79 9.00 -9.01
N PHE A 190 -18.29 8.75 -7.79
CA PHE A 190 -17.43 8.39 -6.66
C PHE A 190 -16.75 7.02 -6.88
N PRO A 191 -17.47 5.91 -7.07
CA PRO A 191 -16.83 4.62 -7.29
C PRO A 191 -15.98 4.61 -8.56
N LEU A 192 -16.39 5.29 -9.62
CA LEU A 192 -15.57 5.41 -10.83
C LEU A 192 -14.22 6.09 -10.54
N THR A 193 -14.24 7.20 -9.79
CA THR A 193 -12.99 7.90 -9.40
C THR A 193 -12.12 7.03 -8.53
N VAL A 194 -12.69 6.34 -7.53
CA VAL A 194 -11.95 5.45 -6.63
C VAL A 194 -11.33 4.28 -7.40
N TYR A 195 -12.10 3.62 -8.28
CA TYR A 195 -11.58 2.50 -9.07
C TYR A 195 -10.52 2.93 -10.06
N LEU A 196 -10.70 4.04 -10.78
CA LEU A 196 -9.68 4.56 -11.71
C LEU A 196 -8.38 4.93 -10.98
N ALA A 197 -8.48 5.57 -9.81
CA ALA A 197 -7.33 5.92 -8.99
C ALA A 197 -6.55 4.67 -8.54
N HIS A 198 -7.24 3.65 -8.05
CA HIS A 198 -6.61 2.40 -7.65
C HIS A 198 -6.11 1.57 -8.83
N LEU A 199 -6.79 1.63 -9.98
CA LEU A 199 -6.32 0.96 -11.19
C LEU A 199 -4.96 1.49 -11.63
N VAL A 200 -4.77 2.82 -11.71
CA VAL A 200 -3.47 3.39 -12.08
C VAL A 200 -2.40 3.12 -11.02
N TYR A 201 -2.76 3.15 -9.74
CA TYR A 201 -1.89 2.71 -8.65
C TYR A 201 -1.43 1.26 -8.84
N GLY A 202 -2.36 0.34 -9.15
CA GLY A 202 -2.08 -1.07 -9.39
C GLY A 202 -1.22 -1.32 -10.63
N VAL A 203 -1.41 -0.52 -11.70
CA VAL A 203 -0.54 -0.55 -12.89
C VAL A 203 0.89 -0.20 -12.51
N VAL A 204 1.08 0.88 -11.74
CA VAL A 204 2.42 1.33 -11.33
C VAL A 204 3.12 0.27 -10.50
N LEU A 205 2.47 -0.26 -9.47
CA LEU A 205 3.07 -1.29 -8.63
C LEU A 205 3.40 -2.57 -9.42
N GLY A 206 2.49 -3.02 -10.28
CA GLY A 206 2.71 -4.19 -11.13
C GLY A 206 3.87 -3.98 -12.11
N TRP A 207 3.95 -2.80 -12.73
CA TRP A 207 5.01 -2.43 -13.66
C TRP A 207 6.40 -2.33 -12.98
N VAL A 208 6.46 -1.70 -11.80
CA VAL A 208 7.69 -1.64 -10.99
C VAL A 208 8.19 -3.04 -10.65
N GLY A 209 7.30 -3.93 -10.18
CA GLY A 209 7.65 -5.30 -9.87
C GLY A 209 8.09 -6.12 -11.07
N GLN A 210 7.44 -5.96 -12.22
CA GLN A 210 7.80 -6.68 -13.44
C GLN A 210 9.19 -6.28 -13.96
N ARG A 211 9.61 -5.04 -13.75
CA ARG A 211 10.94 -4.52 -14.18
C ARG A 211 12.05 -4.74 -13.15
N ALA A 212 11.71 -5.08 -11.92
CA ALA A 212 12.72 -5.39 -10.93
C ALA A 212 13.57 -6.59 -11.35
N ALA A 213 14.86 -6.54 -11.03
CA ALA A 213 15.73 -7.71 -11.13
C ALA A 213 15.14 -8.87 -10.31
N SER A 214 15.57 -10.12 -10.57
CA SER A 214 15.00 -11.32 -9.95
C SER A 214 14.67 -11.12 -8.47
N THR A 215 13.39 -11.17 -8.12
CA THR A 215 12.96 -11.16 -6.74
C THR A 215 13.11 -12.58 -6.16
N PRO A 216 13.55 -12.71 -4.90
CA PRO A 216 13.52 -13.99 -4.19
C PRO A 216 12.09 -14.56 -4.14
N ASN A 217 11.98 -15.86 -3.82
CA ASN A 217 10.68 -16.50 -3.61
C ASN A 217 9.81 -15.70 -2.62
N ASN A 218 8.50 -15.81 -2.76
CA ASN A 218 7.50 -15.10 -1.95
C ASN A 218 6.67 -16.09 -1.11
N LEU A 219 5.83 -15.56 -0.20
CA LEU A 219 5.03 -16.41 0.69
C LEU A 219 4.09 -17.36 -0.08
N LEU A 220 3.48 -16.91 -1.18
CA LEU A 220 2.58 -17.78 -1.95
C LEU A 220 3.36 -18.89 -2.67
N SER A 221 4.58 -18.62 -3.15
CA SER A 221 5.42 -19.68 -3.74
C SER A 221 5.82 -20.73 -2.72
N ASP A 222 6.10 -20.32 -1.48
CA ASP A 222 6.50 -21.23 -0.42
C ASP A 222 5.34 -22.05 0.14
N LEU A 223 4.16 -21.43 0.29
CA LEU A 223 2.99 -22.08 0.89
C LEU A 223 2.20 -22.91 -0.12
N PHE A 224 2.07 -22.44 -1.35
CA PHE A 224 1.16 -23.01 -2.34
C PHE A 224 1.83 -23.38 -3.67
N GLY A 225 3.15 -23.23 -3.79
CA GLY A 225 3.87 -23.48 -5.04
C GLY A 225 3.48 -22.51 -6.16
N TRP A 226 2.92 -21.32 -5.83
CA TRP A 226 2.51 -20.33 -6.83
C TRP A 226 3.74 -19.79 -7.58
N PRO A 227 3.81 -19.94 -8.90
CA PRO A 227 5.01 -19.54 -9.63
C PRO A 227 5.17 -18.02 -9.66
N ALA A 228 6.26 -17.52 -9.06
CA ALA A 228 6.70 -16.16 -9.35
C ALA A 228 7.21 -16.07 -10.79
N LEU A 229 7.04 -14.91 -11.45
CA LEU A 229 7.64 -14.68 -12.75
C LEU A 229 9.17 -14.82 -12.62
N ARG A 230 9.75 -15.78 -13.32
CA ARG A 230 11.20 -15.88 -13.48
C ARG A 230 11.69 -14.66 -14.25
N ALA A 231 12.86 -14.13 -13.89
CA ALA A 231 13.53 -13.16 -14.75
C ALA A 231 13.74 -13.82 -16.10
N GLU A 232 13.26 -13.19 -17.18
CA GLU A 232 13.67 -13.59 -18.52
C GLU A 232 15.21 -13.45 -18.55
N SER A 233 15.91 -14.56 -18.71
CA SER A 233 17.33 -14.54 -19.04
C SER A 233 17.44 -13.69 -20.30
N ARG A 234 18.09 -12.52 -20.20
CA ARG A 234 18.47 -11.79 -21.41
C ARG A 234 19.23 -12.78 -22.28
N PRO A 235 18.85 -12.97 -23.56
CA PRO A 235 19.68 -13.78 -24.45
C PRO A 235 21.08 -13.19 -24.35
N ASN A 236 22.06 -14.03 -24.02
CA ASN A 236 23.46 -13.66 -24.08
C ASN A 236 23.66 -13.04 -25.46
N ALA A 237 24.03 -11.76 -25.50
CA ALA A 237 24.67 -11.20 -26.67
C ALA A 237 25.95 -12.02 -26.85
N GLN A 238 25.84 -13.09 -27.64
CA GLN A 238 27.00 -13.80 -28.13
C GLN A 238 27.79 -12.75 -28.89
N VAL A 239 28.91 -12.35 -28.28
CA VAL A 239 29.96 -11.64 -28.95
C VAL A 239 30.38 -12.54 -30.12
N GLN A 240 29.88 -12.21 -31.30
CA GLN A 240 30.49 -12.72 -32.54
C GLN A 240 31.86 -12.04 -32.65
N SER A 241 32.87 -12.72 -32.13
CA SER A 241 34.26 -12.49 -32.49
C SER A 241 34.48 -13.26 -33.80
N ASN A 242 34.45 -12.57 -34.91
CA ASN A 242 35.16 -12.95 -36.12
C ASN A 242 36.36 -12.07 -36.29
#